data_5143dbeaf7f746dcb3e672301f8c6e03
#
_entry.id   5143dbeaf7f746dcb3e672301f8c6e03
#
_cell.length_a   1.000
_cell.length_b   1.000
_cell.length_c   1.000
_cell.angle_alpha   90.00
_cell.angle_beta   90.00
_cell.angle_gamma   90.00
#
_symmetry.space_group_name_H-M   'P 1'
#
loop_
_entity.id
_entity.type
_entity.pdbx_description
1 polymer ?
#
loop_
_entity_poly.entity_id
_entity_poly.type
_entity_poly.pdbx_seq_one_letter_code
_entity_poly.pdbx_strand_id
1 'polypeptide(L)'
;ELFGEVRRLEMPFTIHAGECGSVQNILDAVQCGASRIGHGIALHGQKEAIAFCRDRQIGIEMCPLSNMQTKAVKDPAEYPIQEFLNANLLVTVNTDNRTVSQTTLEKEFAFIRERYAVTREQEVQMTKNAIEVAFASDAVKERLWKKMYTFEK
;
A
#
# COMPACT_ATOMS: atom_id res chain seq x y z
N GLU A 1 7.55 10.33 -21.20
CA GLU A 1 6.79 11.43 -21.77
C GLU A 1 5.51 11.69 -20.96
N LEU A 2 4.57 10.72 -20.82
CA LEU A 2 3.32 10.88 -20.06
C LEU A 2 3.54 11.30 -18.59
N PHE A 3 4.38 10.58 -17.83
CA PHE A 3 4.63 10.91 -16.42
C PHE A 3 5.37 12.23 -16.22
N GLY A 4 6.14 12.68 -17.21
CA GLY A 4 6.73 14.02 -17.19
C GLY A 4 5.67 15.11 -17.25
N GLU A 5 4.62 14.91 -18.04
CA GLU A 5 3.49 15.83 -18.13
C GLU A 5 2.65 15.83 -16.84
N VAL A 6 2.38 14.65 -16.27
CA VAL A 6 1.66 14.51 -14.99
C VAL A 6 2.41 15.26 -13.87
N ARG A 7 3.76 15.13 -13.82
CA ARG A 7 4.59 15.88 -12.85
C ARG A 7 4.52 17.38 -13.07
N ARG A 8 4.54 17.84 -14.33
CA ARG A 8 4.42 19.26 -14.67
C ARG A 8 3.08 19.86 -14.22
N LEU A 9 2.03 19.03 -14.19
CA LEU A 9 0.70 19.42 -13.69
C LEU A 9 0.55 19.27 -12.18
N GLU A 10 1.62 18.88 -11.49
CA GLU A 10 1.62 18.62 -10.04
C GLU A 10 0.52 17.65 -9.56
N MET A 11 0.08 16.75 -10.45
CA MET A 11 -0.94 15.75 -10.14
C MET A 11 -0.30 14.57 -9.43
N PRO A 12 -0.74 14.23 -8.20
CA PRO A 12 -0.28 13.01 -7.54
C PRO A 12 -0.85 11.79 -8.25
N PHE A 13 -0.08 10.70 -8.33
CA PHE A 13 -0.51 9.46 -8.98
C PHE A 13 0.06 8.21 -8.32
N THR A 14 -0.59 7.09 -8.58
CA THR A 14 -0.15 5.74 -8.21
C THR A 14 0.19 4.94 -9.46
N ILE A 15 1.10 4.00 -9.35
CA ILE A 15 1.45 3.04 -10.41
C ILE A 15 1.41 1.63 -9.82
N HIS A 16 0.75 0.69 -10.52
CA HIS A 16 0.90 -0.73 -10.22
C HIS A 16 2.31 -1.18 -10.59
N ALA A 17 3.09 -1.60 -9.61
CA ALA A 17 4.45 -2.06 -9.81
C ALA A 17 4.83 -3.15 -8.81
N GLY A 18 5.65 -4.11 -9.24
CA GLY A 18 6.14 -5.19 -8.39
C GLY A 18 5.07 -6.18 -7.95
N GLU A 19 3.95 -6.30 -8.64
CA GLU A 19 2.99 -7.39 -8.44
C GLU A 19 3.54 -8.71 -9.01
N CYS A 20 3.85 -8.73 -10.29
CA CYS A 20 4.37 -9.90 -11.02
C CYS A 20 5.75 -9.64 -11.62
N GLY A 21 6.36 -8.52 -11.32
CA GLY A 21 7.59 -8.05 -11.92
C GLY A 21 8.76 -7.97 -10.95
N SER A 22 9.75 -7.19 -11.35
CA SER A 22 10.94 -6.95 -10.55
C SER A 22 10.79 -5.75 -9.63
N VAL A 23 11.66 -5.68 -8.63
CA VAL A 23 11.79 -4.50 -7.76
C VAL A 23 12.18 -3.26 -8.58
N GLN A 24 12.86 -3.43 -9.71
CA GLN A 24 13.25 -2.31 -10.57
C GLN A 24 12.03 -1.53 -11.08
N ASN A 25 10.91 -2.21 -11.38
CA ASN A 25 9.67 -1.54 -11.79
C ASN A 25 9.15 -0.59 -10.70
N ILE A 26 9.32 -0.94 -9.42
CA ILE A 26 8.94 -0.09 -8.29
C ILE A 26 9.86 1.13 -8.23
N LEU A 27 11.17 0.92 -8.33
CA LEU A 27 12.15 2.01 -8.31
C LEU A 27 11.92 3.00 -9.45
N ASP A 28 11.67 2.49 -10.66
CA ASP A 28 11.37 3.30 -11.85
C ASP A 28 10.06 4.08 -11.68
N ALA A 29 9.01 3.46 -11.13
CA ALA A 29 7.74 4.12 -10.85
C ALA A 29 7.92 5.30 -9.86
N VAL A 30 8.68 5.10 -8.79
CA VAL A 30 9.01 6.17 -7.82
C VAL A 30 9.85 7.26 -8.48
N GLN A 31 10.83 6.91 -9.30
CA GLN A 31 11.64 7.87 -10.07
C GLN A 31 10.80 8.67 -11.07
N CYS A 32 9.77 8.06 -11.65
CA CYS A 32 8.78 8.77 -12.48
C CYS A 32 7.92 9.74 -11.68
N GLY A 33 7.93 9.68 -10.35
CA GLY A 33 7.21 10.60 -9.47
C GLY A 33 5.96 10.02 -8.84
N ALA A 34 5.73 8.70 -8.93
CA ALA A 34 4.64 8.06 -8.21
C ALA A 34 4.85 8.23 -6.70
N SER A 35 3.82 8.68 -5.99
CA SER A 35 3.82 8.82 -4.54
C SER A 35 3.16 7.62 -3.84
N ARG A 36 2.54 6.74 -4.61
CA ARG A 36 2.04 5.43 -4.17
C ARG A 36 2.35 4.37 -5.20
N ILE A 37 2.50 3.14 -4.72
CA ILE A 37 2.74 1.94 -5.53
C ILE A 37 1.63 0.93 -5.25
N GLY A 38 0.91 0.55 -6.30
CA GLY A 38 -0.03 -0.56 -6.22
C GLY A 38 0.70 -1.88 -6.09
N HIS A 39 0.29 -2.71 -5.14
CA HIS A 39 0.82 -4.02 -4.75
C HIS A 39 2.19 -3.99 -4.08
N GLY A 40 3.27 -3.69 -4.80
CA GLY A 40 4.62 -3.56 -4.24
C GLY A 40 5.26 -4.86 -3.73
N ILE A 41 4.72 -6.04 -4.06
CA ILE A 41 5.15 -7.35 -3.53
C ILE A 41 6.63 -7.63 -3.76
N ALA A 42 7.18 -7.19 -4.90
CA ALA A 42 8.59 -7.38 -5.24
C ALA A 42 9.58 -6.66 -4.30
N LEU A 43 9.11 -5.84 -3.35
CA LEU A 43 9.94 -5.31 -2.26
C LEU A 43 10.32 -6.38 -1.25
N HIS A 44 9.63 -7.53 -1.21
CA HIS A 44 9.94 -8.61 -0.28
C HIS A 44 11.41 -9.00 -0.30
N GLY A 45 12.08 -8.97 0.86
CA GLY A 45 13.50 -9.27 1.00
C GLY A 45 14.47 -8.22 0.45
N GLN A 46 14.00 -7.11 -0.11
CA GLN A 46 14.82 -6.09 -0.80
C GLN A 46 15.09 -4.89 0.11
N LYS A 47 15.99 -5.03 1.08
CA LYS A 47 16.23 -4.06 2.16
C LYS A 47 16.52 -2.64 1.65
N GLU A 48 17.33 -2.50 0.60
CA GLU A 48 17.67 -1.20 0.04
C GLU A 48 16.47 -0.54 -0.64
N ALA A 49 15.66 -1.31 -1.38
CA ALA A 49 14.47 -0.81 -2.04
C ALA A 49 13.36 -0.45 -1.01
N ILE A 50 13.23 -1.24 0.06
CA ILE A 50 12.37 -0.93 1.20
C ILE A 50 12.78 0.41 1.84
N ALA A 51 14.08 0.57 2.15
CA ALA A 51 14.59 1.83 2.70
C ALA A 51 14.38 3.01 1.74
N PHE A 52 14.60 2.80 0.43
CA PHE A 52 14.36 3.82 -0.59
C PHE A 52 12.90 4.30 -0.62
N CYS A 53 11.93 3.38 -0.55
CA CYS A 53 10.50 3.72 -0.51
C CYS A 53 10.11 4.38 0.81
N ARG A 54 10.59 3.86 1.95
CA ARG A 54 10.33 4.42 3.28
C ARG A 54 10.81 5.87 3.39
N ASP A 55 12.07 6.12 3.02
CA ASP A 55 12.71 7.42 3.17
C ASP A 55 12.07 8.50 2.27
N ARG A 56 11.35 8.06 1.23
CA ARG A 56 10.56 8.91 0.33
C ARG A 56 9.08 8.96 0.66
N GLN A 57 8.68 8.31 1.76
CA GLN A 57 7.28 8.27 2.20
C GLN A 57 6.32 7.74 1.13
N ILE A 58 6.75 6.72 0.39
CA ILE A 58 5.92 6.10 -0.65
C ILE A 58 4.86 5.21 -0.01
N GLY A 59 3.59 5.43 -0.36
CA GLY A 59 2.49 4.56 0.05
C GLY A 59 2.53 3.23 -0.70
N ILE A 60 2.38 2.12 0.02
CA ILE A 60 2.30 0.77 -0.57
C ILE A 60 0.86 0.26 -0.44
N GLU A 61 0.18 0.13 -1.57
CA GLU A 61 -1.23 -0.27 -1.66
C GLU A 61 -1.34 -1.80 -1.74
N MET A 62 -1.23 -2.48 -0.61
CA MET A 62 -1.31 -3.94 -0.56
C MET A 62 -2.75 -4.42 -0.80
N CYS A 63 -2.91 -5.42 -1.66
CA CYS A 63 -4.19 -6.01 -2.07
C CYS A 63 -4.20 -7.51 -1.74
N PRO A 64 -4.37 -7.92 -0.47
CA PRO A 64 -4.09 -9.28 0.00
C PRO A 64 -4.80 -10.37 -0.80
N LEU A 65 -6.11 -10.31 -0.92
CA LEU A 65 -6.88 -11.36 -1.63
C LEU A 65 -6.59 -11.35 -3.13
N SER A 66 -6.47 -10.18 -3.76
CA SER A 66 -6.08 -10.09 -5.18
C SER A 66 -4.71 -10.71 -5.41
N ASN A 67 -3.72 -10.42 -4.57
CA ASN A 67 -2.37 -10.97 -4.68
C ASN A 67 -2.33 -12.50 -4.51
N MET A 68 -3.24 -13.08 -3.71
CA MET A 68 -3.40 -14.53 -3.63
C MET A 68 -4.00 -15.11 -4.92
N GLN A 69 -5.03 -14.46 -5.45
CA GLN A 69 -5.72 -14.91 -6.67
C GLN A 69 -4.83 -14.82 -7.91
N THR A 70 -4.06 -13.76 -8.04
CA THR A 70 -3.10 -13.55 -9.15
C THR A 70 -1.83 -14.37 -8.99
N LYS A 71 -1.63 -15.02 -7.84
CA LYS A 71 -0.40 -15.74 -7.48
C LYS A 71 0.84 -14.84 -7.53
N ALA A 72 0.68 -13.56 -7.20
CA ALA A 72 1.78 -12.62 -7.07
C ALA A 72 2.79 -13.06 -6.00
N VAL A 73 2.33 -13.84 -5.02
CA VAL A 73 3.15 -14.51 -4.02
C VAL A 73 3.09 -16.01 -4.26
N LYS A 74 4.26 -16.65 -4.39
CA LYS A 74 4.35 -18.10 -4.68
C LYS A 74 3.84 -18.94 -3.52
N ASP A 75 4.27 -18.62 -2.31
CA ASP A 75 3.77 -19.21 -1.07
C ASP A 75 2.95 -18.16 -0.31
N PRO A 76 1.65 -18.36 -0.09
CA PRO A 76 0.85 -17.43 0.70
C PRO A 76 1.43 -17.15 2.11
N ALA A 77 2.24 -18.04 2.68
CA ALA A 77 2.90 -17.81 3.96
C ALA A 77 3.98 -16.72 3.91
N GLU A 78 4.53 -16.45 2.72
CA GLU A 78 5.57 -15.44 2.48
C GLU A 78 5.00 -14.06 2.12
N TYR A 79 3.69 -13.82 2.31
CA TYR A 79 3.10 -12.52 2.04
C TYR A 79 3.73 -11.44 2.94
N PRO A 80 4.36 -10.40 2.38
CA PRO A 80 5.35 -9.58 3.10
C PRO A 80 4.76 -8.51 4.02
N ILE A 81 3.49 -8.62 4.42
CA ILE A 81 2.81 -7.56 5.18
C ILE A 81 3.51 -7.24 6.50
N GLN A 82 3.96 -8.26 7.25
CA GLN A 82 4.65 -8.06 8.53
C GLN A 82 6.06 -7.45 8.31
N GLU A 83 6.77 -7.88 7.26
CA GLU A 83 8.06 -7.30 6.90
C GLU A 83 7.92 -5.80 6.61
N PHE A 84 6.93 -5.43 5.81
CA PHE A 84 6.72 -4.03 5.40
C PHE A 84 6.28 -3.15 6.57
N LEU A 85 5.41 -3.66 7.44
CA LEU A 85 4.99 -2.95 8.67
C LEU A 85 6.19 -2.75 9.62
N ASN A 86 6.99 -3.80 9.84
CA ASN A 86 8.18 -3.72 10.71
C ASN A 86 9.28 -2.80 10.13
N ALA A 87 9.31 -2.64 8.81
CA ALA A 87 10.21 -1.71 8.14
C ALA A 87 9.70 -0.26 8.14
N ASN A 88 8.53 0.01 8.74
CA ASN A 88 7.87 1.32 8.77
C ASN A 88 7.56 1.88 7.36
N LEU A 89 7.22 1.02 6.40
CA LEU A 89 6.62 1.45 5.14
C LEU A 89 5.21 2.00 5.38
N LEU A 90 4.77 2.93 4.56
CA LEU A 90 3.38 3.44 4.57
C LEU A 90 2.44 2.42 3.91
N VAL A 91 2.28 1.27 4.55
CA VAL A 91 1.39 0.20 4.08
C VAL A 91 -0.07 0.62 4.24
N THR A 92 -0.86 0.41 3.20
CA THR A 92 -2.32 0.51 3.21
C THR A 92 -2.94 -0.80 2.76
N VAL A 93 -4.19 -1.07 3.16
CA VAL A 93 -4.95 -2.25 2.71
C VAL A 93 -5.99 -1.80 1.70
N ASN A 94 -6.04 -2.48 0.56
CA ASN A 94 -6.88 -2.14 -0.57
C ASN A 94 -7.54 -3.39 -1.14
N THR A 95 -8.65 -3.21 -1.83
CA THR A 95 -9.44 -4.32 -2.38
C THR A 95 -9.04 -4.69 -3.80
N ASP A 96 -8.27 -3.83 -4.49
CA ASP A 96 -8.12 -3.91 -5.94
C ASP A 96 -9.50 -3.94 -6.63
N ASN A 97 -9.72 -4.79 -7.60
CA ASN A 97 -11.02 -4.92 -8.26
C ASN A 97 -12.00 -5.72 -7.40
N ARG A 98 -12.89 -5.03 -6.68
CA ARG A 98 -13.85 -5.63 -5.74
C ARG A 98 -14.77 -6.66 -6.40
N THR A 99 -15.14 -6.43 -7.67
CA THR A 99 -16.04 -7.32 -8.40
C THR A 99 -15.34 -8.62 -8.79
N VAL A 100 -14.12 -8.53 -9.31
CA VAL A 100 -13.34 -9.69 -9.72
C VAL A 100 -12.90 -10.49 -8.51
N SER A 101 -12.35 -9.82 -7.49
CA SER A 101 -11.87 -10.48 -6.27
C SER A 101 -12.99 -10.85 -5.29
N GLN A 102 -14.23 -10.43 -5.54
CA GLN A 102 -15.40 -10.66 -4.67
C GLN A 102 -15.13 -10.32 -3.21
N THR A 103 -14.43 -9.20 -2.99
CA THR A 103 -13.95 -8.77 -1.67
C THR A 103 -14.53 -7.44 -1.22
N THR A 104 -14.35 -7.15 0.05
CA THR A 104 -14.60 -5.85 0.69
C THR A 104 -13.43 -5.52 1.59
N LEU A 105 -13.31 -4.28 2.03
CA LEU A 105 -12.23 -3.88 2.93
C LEU A 105 -12.26 -4.66 4.25
N GLU A 106 -13.45 -4.97 4.77
CA GLU A 106 -13.61 -5.80 5.96
C GLU A 106 -13.05 -7.21 5.76
N LYS A 107 -13.30 -7.81 4.58
CA LYS A 107 -12.76 -9.14 4.25
C LYS A 107 -11.24 -9.11 4.12
N GLU A 108 -10.67 -8.06 3.53
CA GLU A 108 -9.21 -7.89 3.44
C GLU A 108 -8.57 -7.81 4.83
N PHE A 109 -9.12 -6.99 5.73
CA PHE A 109 -8.64 -6.89 7.11
C PHE A 109 -8.83 -8.20 7.89
N ALA A 110 -9.98 -8.88 7.75
CA ALA A 110 -10.19 -10.18 8.37
C ALA A 110 -9.15 -11.20 7.89
N PHE A 111 -8.91 -11.26 6.58
CA PHE A 111 -7.95 -12.16 5.98
C PHE A 111 -6.53 -11.96 6.50
N ILE A 112 -6.03 -10.71 6.57
CA ILE A 112 -4.67 -10.44 7.06
C ILE A 112 -4.53 -10.68 8.57
N ARG A 113 -5.59 -10.44 9.33
CA ARG A 113 -5.63 -10.73 10.78
C ARG A 113 -5.52 -12.23 11.04
N GLU A 114 -6.33 -13.02 10.34
CA GLU A 114 -6.38 -14.47 10.52
C GLU A 114 -5.12 -15.16 9.99
N ARG A 115 -4.63 -14.71 8.85
CA ARG A 115 -3.55 -15.41 8.13
C ARG A 115 -2.16 -14.96 8.57
N TYR A 116 -1.99 -13.68 8.89
CA TYR A 116 -0.67 -13.07 9.16
C TYR A 116 -0.56 -12.46 10.54
N ALA A 117 -1.49 -12.76 11.44
CA ALA A 117 -1.51 -12.28 12.82
C ALA A 117 -1.35 -10.75 12.93
N VAL A 118 -1.93 -10.01 11.98
CA VAL A 118 -1.94 -8.54 12.02
C VAL A 118 -2.74 -8.09 13.24
N THR A 119 -2.13 -7.25 14.09
CA THR A 119 -2.75 -6.77 15.31
C THR A 119 -3.69 -5.61 15.06
N ARG A 120 -4.53 -5.29 16.04
CA ARG A 120 -5.42 -4.12 15.98
C ARG A 120 -4.65 -2.81 15.82
N GLU A 121 -3.52 -2.68 16.51
CA GLU A 121 -2.64 -1.50 16.42
C GLU A 121 -2.08 -1.35 15.01
N GLN A 122 -1.71 -2.45 14.37
CA GLN A 122 -1.24 -2.45 12.98
C GLN A 122 -2.36 -2.08 12.00
N GLU A 123 -3.60 -2.56 12.22
CA GLU A 123 -4.78 -2.14 11.42
C GLU A 123 -5.03 -0.63 11.51
N VAL A 124 -4.97 -0.10 12.74
CA VAL A 124 -5.09 1.34 12.99
C VAL A 124 -3.96 2.10 12.28
N GLN A 125 -2.72 1.60 12.36
CA GLN A 125 -1.59 2.24 11.68
C GLN A 125 -1.77 2.25 10.16
N MET A 126 -2.20 1.14 9.55
CA MET A 126 -2.47 1.08 8.10
C MET A 126 -3.59 2.03 7.69
N THR A 127 -4.60 2.23 8.55
CA THR A 127 -5.67 3.22 8.30
C THR A 127 -5.12 4.65 8.40
N LYS A 128 -4.23 4.94 9.35
CA LYS A 128 -3.51 6.23 9.45
C LYS A 128 -2.68 6.48 8.20
N ASN A 129 -1.91 5.49 7.76
CA ASN A 129 -1.15 5.56 6.52
C ASN A 129 -2.04 5.88 5.31
N ALA A 130 -3.23 5.26 5.22
CA ALA A 130 -4.17 5.51 4.13
C ALA A 130 -4.65 6.97 4.10
N ILE A 131 -4.86 7.61 5.25
CA ILE A 131 -5.18 9.04 5.32
C ILE A 131 -3.98 9.87 4.87
N GLU A 132 -2.78 9.52 5.33
CA GLU A 132 -1.54 10.25 5.01
C GLU A 132 -1.28 10.28 3.50
N VAL A 133 -1.33 9.11 2.85
CA VAL A 133 -1.01 9.01 1.41
C VAL A 133 -2.21 9.29 0.49
N ALA A 134 -3.38 9.61 1.02
CA ALA A 134 -4.55 9.92 0.21
C ALA A 134 -4.35 11.14 -0.69
N PHE A 135 -4.79 11.04 -1.95
CA PHE A 135 -4.85 12.19 -2.87
C PHE A 135 -6.09 13.05 -2.57
N ALA A 136 -6.08 13.64 -1.39
CA ALA A 136 -7.18 14.43 -0.86
C ALA A 136 -6.66 15.77 -0.33
N SER A 137 -7.52 16.78 -0.30
CA SER A 137 -7.19 18.07 0.28
C SER A 137 -6.94 17.96 1.79
N ASP A 138 -6.14 18.86 2.35
CA ASP A 138 -5.84 18.91 3.78
C ASP A 138 -7.10 18.97 4.64
N ALA A 139 -8.11 19.72 4.22
CA ALA A 139 -9.39 19.78 4.91
C ALA A 139 -10.12 18.41 4.97
N VAL A 140 -9.98 17.58 3.92
CA VAL A 140 -10.53 16.22 3.92
C VAL A 140 -9.70 15.33 4.84
N LYS A 141 -8.37 15.40 4.78
CA LYS A 141 -7.47 14.64 5.67
C LYS A 141 -7.72 14.98 7.14
N GLU A 142 -7.82 16.25 7.49
CA GLU A 142 -8.14 16.70 8.86
C GLU A 142 -9.48 16.12 9.36
N ARG A 143 -10.50 16.11 8.51
CA ARG A 143 -11.80 15.52 8.86
C ARG A 143 -11.70 14.02 9.12
N LEU A 144 -10.88 13.31 8.33
CA LEU A 144 -10.64 11.87 8.50
C LEU A 144 -9.85 11.60 9.79
N TRP A 145 -8.83 12.39 10.08
CA TRP A 145 -8.08 12.32 11.34
C TRP A 145 -8.98 12.52 12.55
N LYS A 146 -9.86 13.54 12.54
CA LYS A 146 -10.83 13.76 13.63
C LYS A 146 -11.76 12.56 13.85
N LYS A 147 -12.20 11.91 12.78
CA LYS A 147 -13.00 10.68 12.89
C LYS A 147 -12.18 9.55 13.54
N MET A 148 -10.95 9.32 13.12
CA MET A 148 -10.11 8.28 13.73
C MET A 148 -9.95 8.45 15.23
N TYR A 149 -9.64 9.65 15.71
CA TYR A 149 -9.51 9.91 17.15
C TYR A 149 -10.80 9.69 17.94
N THR A 150 -11.95 9.74 17.28
CA THR A 150 -13.24 9.43 17.93
C THR A 150 -13.45 7.92 18.10
N PHE A 151 -12.87 7.10 17.23
CA PHE A 151 -12.97 5.64 17.31
C PHE A 151 -11.90 4.99 18.20
N GLU A 152 -10.83 5.71 18.53
CA GLU A 152 -9.77 5.23 19.44
C GLU A 152 -10.11 5.42 20.93
N LYS A 153 -11.22 6.10 21.25
CA LYS A 153 -11.77 6.30 22.60
C LYS A 153 -12.86 5.27 22.91
#